data_8617745ccaa03aa0043c644652150b19
#
_entry.id   8617745ccaa03aa0043c644652150b19
#
_cell.length_a   1.000
_cell.length_b   1.000
_cell.length_c   1.000
_cell.angle_alpha   90.00
_cell.angle_beta   90.00
_cell.angle_gamma   90.00
#
_symmetry.space_group_name_H-M   'P 1'
#
loop_
_entity.id
_entity.type
_entity.pdbx_description
1 polymer ?
#
loop_
_entity_poly.entity_id
_entity_poly.type
_entity_poly.pdbx_seq_one_letter_code
_entity_poly.pdbx_strand_id
1 'polypeptide(L)'
;MSVNNPQTREWQTLSGEHHLAPFSDYKQLKEKGPRIITKAQGVHLWDSEGHKILDGMAGLWCVAVGYGREELVQAAEKQMRELPYYNLFFQTAHPPALELAKAISDVAPQGMTHVFFTGSGSEGNDTVLRMVRHYWALKGKPQKQTIIGRINGYHGSTVAGASLGGMSGMHEQGGLPIPGIVHIPQPYWFGEGGDMTPDEFGVWAAEQLEKKILEVGEDNVAAFIAEPIQGAGGVIIPPETYWPKVKEILAKYEILFVADEVICGFGRTGEWFGSDYYDLKPDLMTIAKGLTSGYIPMGGVIVRDTVAQVLSEGGDFNHGFTYSGHPVAAAVGLENLRILRDEKIVEKARSEAAPYLQKRLRELQDHPLVGEVRGLGLLGAIELVKDKATRSRYEGKGVGMICRTFCFENGLIMRAVGDTMIIAPPLVISHAEIDELVEKARKCLDLTLEAIL
;
A
#
# COMPACT_ATOMS: atom_id res chain seq x y z
N MET A 1 -25.81 7.08 11.34
CA MET A 1 -26.12 8.52 11.12
C MET A 1 -27.50 8.67 10.49
N SER A 2 -28.29 9.64 10.92
CA SER A 2 -29.55 9.97 10.24
C SER A 2 -29.26 10.62 8.88
N VAL A 3 -29.89 10.11 7.83
CA VAL A 3 -29.80 10.69 6.47
C VAL A 3 -30.97 11.66 6.32
N ASN A 4 -30.64 12.95 6.23
CA ASN A 4 -31.63 14.02 6.15
C ASN A 4 -31.74 14.59 4.73
N ASN A 5 -30.67 14.52 3.92
CA ASN A 5 -30.64 15.04 2.57
C ASN A 5 -31.33 14.05 1.59
N PRO A 6 -32.38 14.47 0.86
CA PRO A 6 -33.04 13.63 -0.14
C PRO A 6 -32.11 13.11 -1.23
N GLN A 7 -31.14 13.90 -1.65
CA GLN A 7 -30.15 13.52 -2.67
C GLN A 7 -29.25 12.37 -2.18
N THR A 8 -28.88 12.36 -0.89
CA THR A 8 -28.13 11.24 -0.29
C THR A 8 -28.91 9.96 -0.40
N ARG A 9 -30.22 9.98 -0.10
CA ARG A 9 -31.09 8.80 -0.21
C ARG A 9 -31.19 8.28 -1.63
N GLU A 10 -31.31 9.19 -2.61
CA GLU A 10 -31.30 8.82 -4.03
C GLU A 10 -30.00 8.11 -4.41
N TRP A 11 -28.83 8.68 -4.08
CA TRP A 11 -27.55 8.04 -4.33
C TRP A 11 -27.36 6.71 -3.61
N GLN A 12 -27.87 6.55 -2.40
CA GLN A 12 -27.86 5.28 -1.68
C GLN A 12 -28.74 4.23 -2.37
N THR A 13 -29.89 4.65 -2.91
CA THR A 13 -30.77 3.76 -3.72
C THR A 13 -30.06 3.32 -4.98
N LEU A 14 -29.44 4.26 -5.75
CA LEU A 14 -28.65 3.95 -6.95
C LEU A 14 -27.51 2.96 -6.62
N SER A 15 -26.83 3.18 -5.48
CA SER A 15 -25.77 2.25 -5.03
C SER A 15 -26.32 0.84 -4.77
N GLY A 16 -27.48 0.72 -4.11
CA GLY A 16 -28.06 -0.59 -3.81
C GLY A 16 -28.61 -1.32 -5.04
N GLU A 17 -29.01 -0.60 -6.08
CA GLU A 17 -29.63 -1.17 -7.28
C GLU A 17 -28.63 -1.42 -8.43
N HIS A 18 -27.55 -0.61 -8.54
CA HIS A 18 -26.71 -0.60 -9.73
C HIS A 18 -25.20 -0.74 -9.45
N HIS A 19 -24.74 -0.71 -8.20
CA HIS A 19 -23.32 -0.70 -7.90
C HIS A 19 -22.90 -1.83 -6.96
N LEU A 20 -21.96 -2.65 -7.41
CA LEU A 20 -21.27 -3.65 -6.60
C LEU A 20 -19.95 -3.05 -6.10
N ALA A 21 -19.97 -2.53 -4.87
CA ALA A 21 -18.79 -1.89 -4.28
C ALA A 21 -17.69 -2.92 -3.95
N PRO A 22 -16.40 -2.60 -4.21
CA PRO A 22 -15.30 -3.51 -3.87
C PRO A 22 -15.13 -3.68 -2.36
N PHE A 23 -14.68 -4.86 -1.93
CA PHE A 23 -14.43 -5.21 -0.50
C PHE A 23 -15.61 -4.88 0.42
N SER A 24 -16.82 -5.17 -0.01
CA SER A 24 -18.05 -4.85 0.72
C SER A 24 -18.95 -6.07 0.94
N ASP A 25 -19.61 -6.11 2.09
CA ASP A 25 -20.78 -6.95 2.32
C ASP A 25 -22.00 -6.29 1.64
N TYR A 26 -22.43 -6.85 0.54
CA TYR A 26 -23.53 -6.28 -0.27
C TYR A 26 -24.86 -6.23 0.46
N LYS A 27 -25.12 -7.17 1.38
CA LYS A 27 -26.34 -7.17 2.18
C LYS A 27 -26.35 -6.00 3.15
N GLN A 28 -25.26 -5.80 3.91
CA GLN A 28 -25.13 -4.68 4.81
C GLN A 28 -25.13 -3.33 4.06
N LEU A 29 -24.48 -3.28 2.90
CA LEU A 29 -24.45 -2.07 2.09
C LEU A 29 -25.84 -1.69 1.59
N LYS A 30 -26.66 -2.65 1.18
CA LYS A 30 -28.05 -2.42 0.77
C LYS A 30 -28.93 -1.99 1.93
N GLU A 31 -28.74 -2.55 3.12
CA GLU A 31 -29.54 -2.24 4.32
C GLU A 31 -29.20 -0.84 4.90
N LYS A 32 -27.90 -0.48 4.95
CA LYS A 32 -27.42 0.73 5.64
C LYS A 32 -27.14 1.90 4.68
N GLY A 33 -26.91 1.62 3.40
CA GLY A 33 -26.41 2.56 2.42
C GLY A 33 -24.92 2.93 2.63
N PRO A 34 -24.20 3.34 1.59
CA PRO A 34 -22.85 3.87 1.72
C PRO A 34 -22.87 5.33 2.22
N ARG A 35 -21.79 5.77 2.85
CA ARG A 35 -21.54 7.21 3.03
C ARG A 35 -21.12 7.80 1.69
N ILE A 36 -21.79 8.86 1.27
CA ILE A 36 -21.56 9.50 -0.03
C ILE A 36 -20.57 10.65 0.17
N ILE A 37 -19.36 10.53 -0.37
CA ILE A 37 -18.34 11.57 -0.35
C ILE A 37 -18.48 12.45 -1.60
N THR A 38 -18.59 13.75 -1.43
CA THR A 38 -18.90 14.70 -2.52
C THR A 38 -17.84 15.74 -2.76
N LYS A 39 -16.95 16.00 -1.79
CA LYS A 39 -15.90 17.01 -1.90
C LYS A 39 -14.68 16.62 -1.09
N ALA A 40 -13.50 17.08 -1.54
CA ALA A 40 -12.24 16.93 -0.83
C ALA A 40 -11.37 18.18 -0.98
N GLN A 41 -10.61 18.54 0.07
CA GLN A 41 -9.67 19.67 0.07
C GLN A 41 -8.60 19.47 1.15
N GLY A 42 -7.31 19.65 0.82
CA GLY A 42 -6.21 19.45 1.76
C GLY A 42 -6.19 18.02 2.30
N VAL A 43 -6.45 17.85 3.58
CA VAL A 43 -6.54 16.52 4.24
C VAL A 43 -7.98 16.17 4.65
N HIS A 44 -8.96 16.92 4.18
CA HIS A 44 -10.37 16.77 4.58
C HIS A 44 -11.28 16.36 3.43
N LEU A 45 -12.30 15.60 3.79
CA LEU A 45 -13.40 15.18 2.92
C LEU A 45 -14.72 15.80 3.43
N TRP A 46 -15.71 15.90 2.56
CA TRP A 46 -17.08 16.22 2.94
C TRP A 46 -18.03 15.19 2.36
N ASP A 47 -18.95 14.71 3.20
CA ASP A 47 -20.03 13.88 2.73
C ASP A 47 -21.22 14.69 2.22
N SER A 48 -22.20 14.01 1.65
CA SER A 48 -23.41 14.64 1.10
C SER A 48 -24.35 15.24 2.15
N GLU A 49 -24.15 14.94 3.43
CA GLU A 49 -24.85 15.57 4.55
C GLU A 49 -24.14 16.85 5.05
N GLY A 50 -22.96 17.18 4.47
CA GLY A 50 -22.17 18.36 4.82
C GLY A 50 -21.18 18.15 5.97
N HIS A 51 -21.00 16.92 6.46
CA HIS A 51 -20.05 16.67 7.53
C HIS A 51 -18.61 16.76 7.00
N LYS A 52 -17.78 17.53 7.69
CA LYS A 52 -16.34 17.61 7.46
C LYS A 52 -15.63 16.45 8.14
N ILE A 53 -14.77 15.74 7.43
CA ILE A 53 -14.12 14.51 7.86
C ILE A 53 -12.64 14.64 7.64
N LEU A 54 -11.82 14.37 8.68
CA LEU A 54 -10.38 14.26 8.54
C LEU A 54 -10.02 12.90 7.93
N ASP A 55 -9.28 12.91 6.83
CA ASP A 55 -8.87 11.71 6.13
C ASP A 55 -7.56 11.15 6.70
N GLY A 56 -7.67 10.32 7.73
CA GLY A 56 -6.52 9.61 8.31
C GLY A 56 -5.98 8.46 7.48
N MET A 57 -6.45 8.27 6.23
CA MET A 57 -6.03 7.16 5.35
C MET A 57 -5.53 7.62 3.97
N ALA A 58 -5.46 8.93 3.71
CA ALA A 58 -5.09 9.46 2.40
C ALA A 58 -5.87 8.80 1.24
N GLY A 59 -7.20 8.77 1.34
CA GLY A 59 -8.07 7.96 0.52
C GLY A 59 -7.88 6.47 0.82
N LEU A 60 -6.91 5.86 0.18
CA LEU A 60 -6.45 4.50 0.45
C LEU A 60 -4.93 4.43 0.25
N TRP A 61 -4.17 5.16 1.08
CA TRP A 61 -2.71 5.41 0.97
C TRP A 61 -2.28 6.12 -0.34
N CYS A 62 -3.20 6.78 -1.04
CA CYS A 62 -2.94 7.35 -2.36
C CYS A 62 -2.51 8.82 -2.29
N VAL A 63 -3.27 9.63 -1.56
CA VAL A 63 -3.22 11.11 -1.62
C VAL A 63 -2.02 11.62 -0.82
N ALA A 64 -0.86 11.72 -1.48
CA ALA A 64 0.37 12.19 -0.86
C ALA A 64 0.37 13.74 -0.71
N VAL A 65 0.07 14.48 -1.79
CA VAL A 65 0.17 15.94 -1.83
C VAL A 65 -1.11 16.67 -1.39
N GLY A 66 -2.09 15.94 -0.86
CA GLY A 66 -3.39 16.48 -0.46
C GLY A 66 -4.39 16.60 -1.61
N TYR A 67 -5.62 16.88 -1.25
CA TYR A 67 -6.72 17.07 -2.19
C TYR A 67 -6.79 18.52 -2.71
N GLY A 68 -7.31 18.70 -3.92
CA GLY A 68 -7.59 20.02 -4.50
C GLY A 68 -6.35 20.76 -5.02
N ARG A 69 -5.32 20.01 -5.47
CA ARG A 69 -4.12 20.60 -6.12
C ARG A 69 -4.45 21.00 -7.55
N GLU A 70 -4.52 22.29 -7.77
CA GLU A 70 -4.87 22.86 -9.06
C GLU A 70 -3.83 22.54 -10.14
N GLU A 71 -2.57 22.43 -9.78
CA GLU A 71 -1.48 22.09 -10.69
C GLU A 71 -1.69 20.72 -11.36
N LEU A 72 -2.20 19.73 -10.59
CA LEU A 72 -2.51 18.40 -11.13
C LEU A 72 -3.73 18.43 -12.05
N VAL A 73 -4.73 19.26 -11.75
CA VAL A 73 -5.92 19.48 -12.60
C VAL A 73 -5.48 20.10 -13.94
N GLN A 74 -4.65 21.14 -13.90
CA GLN A 74 -4.14 21.83 -15.08
C GLN A 74 -3.25 20.92 -15.94
N ALA A 75 -2.40 20.08 -15.32
CA ALA A 75 -1.60 19.11 -16.04
C ALA A 75 -2.48 18.11 -16.80
N ALA A 76 -3.54 17.60 -16.16
CA ALA A 76 -4.50 16.72 -16.80
C ALA A 76 -5.25 17.41 -17.95
N GLU A 77 -5.80 18.61 -17.73
CA GLU A 77 -6.52 19.37 -18.74
C GLU A 77 -5.66 19.67 -19.97
N LYS A 78 -4.46 20.17 -19.75
CA LYS A 78 -3.50 20.45 -20.84
C LYS A 78 -3.24 19.22 -21.68
N GLN A 79 -2.91 18.09 -21.02
CA GLN A 79 -2.58 16.87 -21.72
C GLN A 79 -3.79 16.25 -22.47
N MET A 80 -4.98 16.35 -21.89
CA MET A 80 -6.23 15.93 -22.58
C MET A 80 -6.50 16.70 -23.86
N ARG A 81 -6.16 18.00 -23.91
CA ARG A 81 -6.33 18.82 -25.12
C ARG A 81 -5.29 18.52 -26.18
N GLU A 82 -4.06 18.17 -25.77
CA GLU A 82 -2.94 17.92 -26.68
C GLU A 82 -2.94 16.50 -27.24
N LEU A 83 -2.94 15.49 -26.34
CA LEU A 83 -2.97 14.07 -26.67
C LEU A 83 -3.75 13.32 -25.60
N PRO A 84 -5.08 13.11 -25.77
CA PRO A 84 -5.91 12.48 -24.74
C PRO A 84 -5.55 11.00 -24.53
N TYR A 85 -5.19 10.30 -25.62
CA TYR A 85 -4.75 8.91 -25.56
C TYR A 85 -3.93 8.53 -26.79
N TYR A 86 -2.86 7.78 -26.58
CA TYR A 86 -2.21 6.89 -27.54
C TYR A 86 -1.49 5.77 -26.80
N ASN A 87 -1.36 4.61 -27.41
CA ASN A 87 -0.72 3.45 -26.79
C ASN A 87 0.82 3.52 -26.85
N LEU A 88 1.48 2.68 -26.03
CA LEU A 88 2.93 2.51 -26.02
C LEU A 88 3.38 1.20 -26.73
N PHE A 89 2.52 0.59 -27.56
CA PHE A 89 2.81 -0.67 -28.24
C PHE A 89 3.47 -0.41 -29.60
N PHE A 90 4.05 -1.45 -30.17
CA PHE A 90 4.49 -1.48 -31.56
C PHE A 90 5.45 -0.35 -31.95
N GLN A 91 6.45 -0.10 -31.08
CA GLN A 91 7.50 0.92 -31.28
C GLN A 91 6.97 2.37 -31.29
N THR A 92 5.85 2.62 -30.61
CA THR A 92 5.35 3.97 -30.38
C THR A 92 5.55 4.40 -28.94
N ALA A 93 5.73 5.69 -28.74
CA ALA A 93 5.85 6.32 -27.44
C ALA A 93 5.32 7.76 -27.48
N HIS A 94 5.17 8.39 -26.33
CA HIS A 94 4.82 9.81 -26.24
C HIS A 94 5.61 10.49 -25.11
N PRO A 95 5.90 11.80 -25.21
CA PRO A 95 6.78 12.50 -24.27
C PRO A 95 6.40 12.31 -22.80
N PRO A 96 5.13 12.48 -22.35
CA PRO A 96 4.80 12.35 -20.93
C PRO A 96 5.22 11.03 -20.29
N ALA A 97 5.08 9.89 -21.00
CA ALA A 97 5.49 8.60 -20.47
C ALA A 97 7.02 8.48 -20.35
N LEU A 98 7.76 8.97 -21.35
CA LEU A 98 9.23 8.93 -21.35
C LEU A 98 9.79 9.84 -20.24
N GLU A 99 9.27 11.05 -20.13
CA GLU A 99 9.66 12.02 -19.10
C GLU A 99 9.34 11.52 -17.71
N LEU A 100 8.16 10.91 -17.50
CA LEU A 100 7.80 10.31 -16.23
C LEU A 100 8.71 9.13 -15.88
N ALA A 101 9.02 8.24 -16.83
CA ALA A 101 9.95 7.13 -16.60
C ALA A 101 11.32 7.64 -16.12
N LYS A 102 11.82 8.70 -16.75
CA LYS A 102 13.07 9.37 -16.32
C LYS A 102 12.95 9.97 -14.93
N ALA A 103 11.87 10.71 -14.65
CA ALA A 103 11.65 11.34 -13.34
C ALA A 103 11.52 10.32 -12.21
N ILE A 104 10.90 9.17 -12.45
CA ILE A 104 10.83 8.05 -11.50
C ILE A 104 12.23 7.48 -11.26
N SER A 105 13.01 7.22 -12.33
CA SER A 105 14.38 6.71 -12.22
C SER A 105 15.29 7.66 -11.43
N ASP A 106 15.09 8.98 -11.52
CA ASP A 106 15.90 9.97 -10.82
C ASP A 106 15.70 9.95 -9.30
N VAL A 107 14.57 9.49 -8.82
CA VAL A 107 14.24 9.39 -7.37
C VAL A 107 14.27 7.95 -6.84
N ALA A 108 14.38 6.97 -7.72
CA ALA A 108 14.44 5.56 -7.35
C ALA A 108 15.81 5.16 -6.78
N PRO A 109 15.91 4.09 -5.98
CA PRO A 109 17.18 3.57 -5.51
C PRO A 109 18.17 3.31 -6.64
N GLN A 110 19.46 3.47 -6.36
CA GLN A 110 20.53 3.32 -7.35
C GLN A 110 20.42 2.01 -8.15
N GLY A 111 20.51 2.13 -9.47
CA GLY A 111 20.42 1.01 -10.40
C GLY A 111 19.00 0.66 -10.86
N MET A 112 17.99 1.32 -10.33
CA MET A 112 16.58 1.18 -10.75
C MET A 112 16.30 2.16 -11.90
N THR A 113 16.46 1.73 -13.15
CA THR A 113 16.61 2.63 -14.31
C THR A 113 15.51 2.55 -15.36
N HIS A 114 14.73 1.49 -15.38
CA HIS A 114 13.68 1.27 -16.38
C HIS A 114 12.31 1.19 -15.73
N VAL A 115 11.28 1.67 -16.40
CA VAL A 115 9.90 1.65 -15.89
C VAL A 115 8.98 1.00 -16.91
N PHE A 116 8.27 -0.05 -16.47
CA PHE A 116 7.15 -0.63 -17.22
C PHE A 116 5.85 -0.10 -16.62
N PHE A 117 5.10 0.71 -17.36
CA PHE A 117 3.86 1.30 -16.87
C PHE A 117 2.67 0.34 -16.94
N THR A 118 1.77 0.48 -15.94
CA THR A 118 0.51 -0.25 -15.81
C THR A 118 -0.60 0.70 -15.35
N GLY A 119 -1.84 0.24 -15.28
CA GLY A 119 -2.96 1.03 -14.77
C GLY A 119 -3.14 0.97 -13.24
N SER A 120 -2.47 0.05 -12.57
CA SER A 120 -2.61 -0.17 -11.12
C SER A 120 -1.44 -0.99 -10.55
N GLY A 121 -1.33 -1.04 -9.21
CA GLY A 121 -0.40 -1.94 -8.53
C GLY A 121 -0.72 -3.41 -8.74
N SER A 122 -2.01 -3.78 -8.90
CA SER A 122 -2.41 -5.16 -9.21
C SER A 122 -1.86 -5.61 -10.56
N GLU A 123 -2.03 -4.79 -11.62
CA GLU A 123 -1.42 -5.04 -12.92
C GLU A 123 0.10 -5.00 -12.87
N GLY A 124 0.69 -4.15 -12.01
CA GLY A 124 2.12 -4.14 -11.74
C GLY A 124 2.62 -5.49 -11.24
N ASN A 125 1.94 -6.09 -10.29
CA ASN A 125 2.32 -7.40 -9.73
C ASN A 125 2.01 -8.58 -10.68
N ASP A 126 0.98 -8.49 -11.53
CA ASP A 126 0.80 -9.43 -12.65
C ASP A 126 1.98 -9.35 -13.64
N THR A 127 2.44 -8.13 -13.92
CA THR A 127 3.63 -7.89 -14.75
C THR A 127 4.88 -8.47 -14.11
N VAL A 128 5.07 -8.28 -12.81
CA VAL A 128 6.19 -8.86 -12.03
C VAL A 128 6.22 -10.37 -12.17
N LEU A 129 5.10 -11.06 -11.95
CA LEU A 129 5.03 -12.52 -12.07
C LEU A 129 5.50 -13.00 -13.45
N ARG A 130 5.02 -12.35 -14.52
CA ARG A 130 5.40 -12.69 -15.88
C ARG A 130 6.85 -12.32 -16.18
N MET A 131 7.31 -11.15 -15.75
CA MET A 131 8.65 -10.64 -16.01
C MET A 131 9.73 -11.49 -15.31
N VAL A 132 9.49 -11.87 -14.06
CA VAL A 132 10.39 -12.76 -13.29
C VAL A 132 10.55 -14.12 -13.97
N ARG A 133 9.44 -14.76 -14.36
CA ARG A 133 9.49 -16.06 -15.04
C ARG A 133 10.15 -15.96 -16.41
N HIS A 134 9.89 -14.88 -17.17
CA HIS A 134 10.53 -14.64 -18.46
C HIS A 134 12.03 -14.39 -18.31
N TYR A 135 12.45 -13.59 -17.33
CA TYR A 135 13.87 -13.37 -17.02
C TYR A 135 14.62 -14.68 -16.81
N TRP A 136 14.09 -15.59 -15.97
CA TRP A 136 14.75 -16.87 -15.71
C TRP A 136 14.75 -17.78 -16.93
N ALA A 137 13.73 -17.77 -17.76
CA ALA A 137 13.71 -18.50 -19.01
C ALA A 137 14.83 -18.01 -19.95
N LEU A 138 15.01 -16.68 -20.08
CA LEU A 138 16.10 -16.07 -20.87
C LEU A 138 17.48 -16.42 -20.31
N LYS A 139 17.60 -16.56 -18.99
CA LYS A 139 18.83 -17.01 -18.31
C LYS A 139 19.08 -18.52 -18.43
N GLY A 140 18.26 -19.24 -19.21
CA GLY A 140 18.39 -20.70 -19.39
C GLY A 140 17.95 -21.52 -18.17
N LYS A 141 17.19 -20.93 -17.24
CA LYS A 141 16.70 -21.57 -16.00
C LYS A 141 15.15 -21.55 -15.94
N PRO A 142 14.43 -22.13 -16.94
CA PRO A 142 12.96 -22.04 -17.03
C PRO A 142 12.22 -22.75 -15.88
N GLN A 143 12.90 -23.60 -15.11
CA GLN A 143 12.35 -24.25 -13.92
C GLN A 143 12.17 -23.27 -12.74
N LYS A 144 12.90 -22.15 -12.69
CA LYS A 144 12.74 -21.12 -11.68
C LYS A 144 11.43 -20.35 -11.91
N GLN A 145 10.34 -20.82 -11.30
CA GLN A 145 8.99 -20.29 -11.47
C GLN A 145 8.29 -19.96 -10.15
N THR A 146 8.77 -20.48 -9.02
CA THR A 146 8.13 -20.28 -7.73
C THR A 146 8.47 -18.90 -7.17
N ILE A 147 7.44 -18.16 -6.78
CA ILE A 147 7.58 -16.89 -6.06
C ILE A 147 7.13 -17.09 -4.63
N ILE A 148 7.95 -16.65 -3.68
CA ILE A 148 7.66 -16.68 -2.25
C ILE A 148 7.09 -15.32 -1.86
N GLY A 149 5.89 -15.30 -1.26
CA GLY A 149 5.26 -14.13 -0.64
C GLY A 149 5.17 -14.30 0.88
N ARG A 150 4.46 -13.38 1.54
CA ARG A 150 4.24 -13.43 2.99
C ARG A 150 2.75 -13.54 3.32
N ILE A 151 2.42 -14.25 4.40
CA ILE A 151 1.08 -14.26 4.99
C ILE A 151 0.67 -12.79 5.28
N ASN A 152 -0.61 -12.46 5.04
CA ASN A 152 -1.18 -11.12 5.13
C ASN A 152 -0.50 -10.04 4.24
N GLY A 153 0.41 -10.40 3.35
CA GLY A 153 0.87 -9.51 2.29
C GLY A 153 -0.27 -9.19 1.33
N TYR A 154 -0.28 -7.97 0.79
CA TYR A 154 -1.28 -7.54 -0.20
C TYR A 154 -0.58 -7.06 -1.47
N HIS A 155 -0.78 -7.77 -2.56
CA HIS A 155 -0.13 -7.48 -3.84
C HIS A 155 -1.12 -7.22 -4.99
N GLY A 156 -2.40 -7.04 -4.68
CA GLY A 156 -3.44 -6.71 -5.65
C GLY A 156 -4.65 -7.64 -5.62
N SER A 157 -5.61 -7.37 -6.50
CA SER A 157 -6.90 -8.10 -6.60
C SER A 157 -7.06 -8.88 -7.90
N THR A 158 -6.10 -8.82 -8.83
CA THR A 158 -6.00 -9.73 -9.96
C THR A 158 -5.68 -11.15 -9.47
N VAL A 159 -5.89 -12.17 -10.29
CA VAL A 159 -5.62 -13.56 -9.89
C VAL A 159 -4.15 -13.75 -9.45
N ALA A 160 -3.19 -13.15 -10.18
CA ALA A 160 -1.79 -13.22 -9.79
C ALA A 160 -1.50 -12.35 -8.56
N GLY A 161 -1.97 -11.10 -8.53
CA GLY A 161 -1.79 -10.20 -7.39
C GLY A 161 -2.35 -10.77 -6.09
N ALA A 162 -3.57 -11.33 -6.11
CA ALA A 162 -4.19 -11.98 -4.97
C ALA A 162 -3.48 -13.27 -4.55
N SER A 163 -2.91 -14.00 -5.52
CA SER A 163 -2.11 -15.20 -5.24
C SER A 163 -0.75 -14.87 -4.61
N LEU A 164 -0.08 -13.80 -5.09
CA LEU A 164 1.19 -13.30 -4.51
C LEU A 164 0.98 -12.79 -3.09
N GLY A 165 -0.17 -12.14 -2.84
CA GLY A 165 -0.64 -11.82 -1.50
C GLY A 165 -0.95 -13.06 -0.66
N GLY A 166 -0.92 -12.91 0.66
CA GLY A 166 -1.19 -14.02 1.60
C GLY A 166 -2.42 -13.78 2.47
N MET A 167 -3.40 -13.03 1.97
CA MET A 167 -4.66 -12.78 2.70
C MET A 167 -5.62 -13.96 2.54
N SER A 168 -5.88 -14.70 3.63
CA SER A 168 -6.72 -15.92 3.63
C SER A 168 -8.11 -15.68 3.03
N GLY A 169 -8.78 -14.58 3.39
CA GLY A 169 -10.11 -14.28 2.87
C GLY A 169 -10.16 -14.08 1.35
N MET A 170 -9.07 -13.66 0.71
CA MET A 170 -8.98 -13.58 -0.75
C MET A 170 -8.73 -14.96 -1.36
N HIS A 171 -7.92 -15.79 -0.71
CA HIS A 171 -7.62 -17.14 -1.17
C HIS A 171 -8.86 -18.06 -1.11
N GLU A 172 -9.63 -17.99 -0.03
CA GLU A 172 -10.85 -18.77 0.17
C GLU A 172 -11.92 -18.48 -0.88
N GLN A 173 -12.01 -17.24 -1.35
CA GLN A 173 -13.02 -16.82 -2.34
C GLN A 173 -12.71 -17.20 -3.79
N GLY A 174 -11.51 -17.65 -4.10
CA GLY A 174 -11.12 -17.83 -5.49
C GLY A 174 -10.29 -19.08 -5.77
N GLY A 175 -10.13 -19.98 -4.79
CA GLY A 175 -9.28 -21.16 -4.96
C GLY A 175 -7.81 -20.79 -5.20
N LEU A 176 -7.32 -19.76 -4.51
CA LEU A 176 -5.96 -19.25 -4.59
C LEU A 176 -5.09 -19.82 -3.45
N PRO A 177 -3.76 -19.77 -3.53
CA PRO A 177 -2.97 -19.21 -4.64
C PRO A 177 -2.88 -20.14 -5.86
N ILE A 178 -2.54 -19.58 -7.03
CA ILE A 178 -2.22 -20.36 -8.23
C ILE A 178 -0.91 -21.14 -8.03
N PRO A 179 -0.69 -22.25 -8.77
CA PRO A 179 0.55 -23.03 -8.68
C PRO A 179 1.81 -22.19 -8.90
N GLY A 180 2.87 -22.50 -8.12
CA GLY A 180 4.13 -21.77 -8.16
C GLY A 180 4.15 -20.49 -7.32
N ILE A 181 3.20 -20.32 -6.41
CA ILE A 181 3.22 -19.24 -5.40
C ILE A 181 3.06 -19.89 -4.02
N VAL A 182 3.95 -19.55 -3.10
CA VAL A 182 3.98 -20.07 -1.73
C VAL A 182 4.21 -18.93 -0.74
N HIS A 183 3.87 -19.13 0.52
CA HIS A 183 3.96 -18.07 1.53
C HIS A 183 4.77 -18.51 2.74
N ILE A 184 5.40 -17.53 3.38
CA ILE A 184 6.09 -17.63 4.66
C ILE A 184 5.37 -16.77 5.71
N PRO A 185 5.60 -16.98 7.02
CA PRO A 185 5.09 -16.11 8.08
C PRO A 185 5.44 -14.65 7.85
N GLN A 186 4.58 -13.75 8.34
CA GLN A 186 4.82 -12.32 8.33
C GLN A 186 5.68 -11.90 9.52
N PRO A 187 6.42 -10.75 9.45
CA PRO A 187 7.23 -10.28 10.58
C PRO A 187 6.39 -9.49 11.61
N TYR A 188 5.30 -10.09 12.10
CA TYR A 188 4.35 -9.45 13.02
C TYR A 188 4.58 -9.90 14.46
N TRP A 189 5.60 -9.28 15.10
CA TRP A 189 5.99 -9.65 16.45
C TRP A 189 4.88 -9.54 17.48
N PHE A 190 4.10 -8.45 17.50
CA PHE A 190 3.07 -8.24 18.53
C PHE A 190 2.04 -9.38 18.55
N GLY A 191 1.61 -9.84 17.39
CA GLY A 191 0.60 -10.91 17.26
C GLY A 191 1.14 -12.33 17.22
N GLU A 192 2.41 -12.52 16.79
CA GLU A 192 2.95 -13.85 16.47
C GLU A 192 4.27 -14.16 17.22
N GLY A 193 4.86 -13.18 17.90
CA GLY A 193 6.16 -13.34 18.55
C GLY A 193 6.17 -14.25 19.77
N GLY A 194 5.01 -14.53 20.39
CA GLY A 194 4.96 -15.33 21.63
C GLY A 194 5.86 -14.73 22.70
N ASP A 195 6.75 -15.58 23.27
CA ASP A 195 7.72 -15.19 24.30
C ASP A 195 9.04 -14.63 23.72
N MET A 196 9.21 -14.63 22.39
CA MET A 196 10.42 -14.08 21.75
C MET A 196 10.46 -12.55 21.91
N THR A 197 11.67 -12.03 22.08
CA THR A 197 11.93 -10.59 21.94
C THR A 197 11.70 -10.17 20.46
N PRO A 198 11.49 -8.86 20.17
CA PRO A 198 11.39 -8.39 18.78
C PRO A 198 12.57 -8.82 17.91
N ASP A 199 13.79 -8.74 18.45
CA ASP A 199 15.01 -9.08 17.72
C ASP A 199 15.11 -10.59 17.38
N GLU A 200 14.81 -11.45 18.35
CA GLU A 200 14.75 -12.90 18.14
C GLU A 200 13.70 -13.27 17.11
N PHE A 201 12.50 -12.66 17.21
CA PHE A 201 11.42 -12.91 16.27
C PHE A 201 11.75 -12.40 14.86
N GLY A 202 12.43 -11.25 14.74
CA GLY A 202 12.86 -10.72 13.44
C GLY A 202 13.81 -11.69 12.72
N VAL A 203 14.79 -12.25 13.42
CA VAL A 203 15.68 -13.29 12.89
C VAL A 203 14.89 -14.53 12.52
N TRP A 204 14.06 -15.05 13.41
CA TRP A 204 13.23 -16.24 13.18
C TRP A 204 12.33 -16.08 11.95
N ALA A 205 11.64 -14.95 11.82
CA ALA A 205 10.74 -14.67 10.70
C ALA A 205 11.50 -14.60 9.36
N ALA A 206 12.70 -14.01 9.36
CA ALA A 206 13.56 -13.98 8.18
C ALA A 206 14.07 -15.37 7.79
N GLU A 207 14.44 -16.22 8.76
CA GLU A 207 14.91 -17.59 8.52
C GLU A 207 13.82 -18.49 7.90
N GLN A 208 12.52 -18.14 8.05
CA GLN A 208 11.47 -18.87 7.35
C GLN A 208 11.58 -18.72 5.82
N LEU A 209 12.19 -17.63 5.32
CA LEU A 209 12.51 -17.49 3.90
C LEU A 209 13.52 -18.55 3.46
N GLU A 210 14.64 -18.69 4.16
CA GLU A 210 15.65 -19.70 3.83
C GLU A 210 15.08 -21.12 3.90
N LYS A 211 14.35 -21.41 4.97
CA LYS A 211 13.68 -22.70 5.13
C LYS A 211 12.74 -23.01 3.95
N LYS A 212 11.97 -22.03 3.48
CA LYS A 212 11.07 -22.20 2.34
C LYS A 212 11.83 -22.37 1.03
N ILE A 213 12.94 -21.66 0.82
CA ILE A 213 13.81 -21.83 -0.35
C ILE A 213 14.31 -23.27 -0.42
N LEU A 214 14.80 -23.83 0.70
CA LEU A 214 15.29 -25.20 0.77
C LEU A 214 14.18 -26.25 0.60
N GLU A 215 12.99 -25.98 1.14
CA GLU A 215 11.81 -26.85 0.97
C GLU A 215 11.35 -26.96 -0.49
N VAL A 216 11.32 -25.84 -1.20
CA VAL A 216 10.92 -25.74 -2.63
C VAL A 216 12.05 -26.25 -3.54
N GLY A 217 13.29 -26.15 -3.09
CA GLY A 217 14.50 -26.33 -3.87
C GLY A 217 14.95 -25.02 -4.51
N GLU A 218 16.19 -24.60 -4.24
CA GLU A 218 16.75 -23.31 -4.66
C GLU A 218 16.68 -23.08 -6.18
N ASP A 219 16.81 -24.15 -6.96
CA ASP A 219 16.72 -24.12 -8.43
C ASP A 219 15.30 -23.90 -8.97
N ASN A 220 14.28 -23.97 -8.13
CA ASN A 220 12.88 -23.75 -8.49
C ASN A 220 12.37 -22.38 -8.06
N VAL A 221 13.07 -21.71 -7.11
CA VAL A 221 12.65 -20.40 -6.60
C VAL A 221 13.12 -19.30 -7.54
N ALA A 222 12.18 -18.52 -8.04
CA ALA A 222 12.41 -17.41 -8.96
C ALA A 222 12.61 -16.08 -8.24
N ALA A 223 11.77 -15.80 -7.24
CA ALA A 223 11.80 -14.52 -6.52
C ALA A 223 11.21 -14.63 -5.11
N PHE A 224 11.58 -13.67 -4.28
CA PHE A 224 10.86 -13.28 -3.06
C PHE A 224 10.20 -11.93 -3.30
N ILE A 225 8.89 -11.82 -3.01
CA ILE A 225 8.14 -10.56 -3.07
C ILE A 225 7.71 -10.12 -1.68
N ALA A 226 7.94 -8.84 -1.37
CA ALA A 226 7.58 -8.30 -0.06
C ALA A 226 7.34 -6.77 -0.09
N GLU A 227 6.37 -6.31 0.67
CA GLU A 227 6.23 -4.89 1.05
C GLU A 227 7.35 -4.54 2.06
N PRO A 228 8.04 -3.40 1.99
CA PRO A 228 8.96 -2.98 3.05
C PRO A 228 8.29 -2.92 4.43
N ILE A 229 7.04 -2.46 4.46
CA ILE A 229 6.10 -2.52 5.58
C ILE A 229 4.78 -3.07 5.05
N GLN A 230 4.25 -4.14 5.64
CA GLN A 230 2.95 -4.68 5.22
C GLN A 230 1.83 -3.71 5.60
N GLY A 231 1.36 -2.93 4.63
CA GLY A 231 0.39 -1.88 4.89
C GLY A 231 -1.01 -2.42 5.13
N ALA A 232 -1.59 -3.09 4.14
CA ALA A 232 -2.95 -3.62 4.19
C ALA A 232 -3.13 -4.73 5.23
N GLY A 233 -2.07 -5.45 5.57
CA GLY A 233 -2.03 -6.47 6.61
C GLY A 233 -2.09 -5.93 8.04
N GLY A 234 -2.04 -4.60 8.24
CA GLY A 234 -2.15 -3.97 9.56
C GLY A 234 -0.99 -3.04 9.94
N VAL A 235 -0.32 -2.44 8.95
CA VAL A 235 0.89 -1.63 9.16
C VAL A 235 1.90 -2.40 10.01
N ILE A 236 2.31 -3.55 9.48
CA ILE A 236 3.29 -4.43 10.14
C ILE A 236 4.68 -3.88 9.89
N ILE A 237 5.22 -3.24 10.91
CA ILE A 237 6.62 -2.77 10.94
C ILE A 237 7.49 -3.96 11.32
N PRO A 238 8.38 -4.45 10.44
CA PRO A 238 9.23 -5.57 10.79
C PRO A 238 10.23 -5.20 11.90
N PRO A 239 10.58 -6.13 12.81
CA PRO A 239 11.67 -5.90 13.76
C PRO A 239 12.97 -5.51 13.05
N GLU A 240 13.84 -4.78 13.75
CA GLU A 240 15.08 -4.23 13.16
C GLU A 240 16.02 -5.30 12.59
N THR A 241 15.99 -6.51 13.14
CA THR A 241 16.81 -7.64 12.70
C THR A 241 16.27 -8.36 11.45
N TYR A 242 15.01 -8.11 11.05
CA TYR A 242 14.36 -8.83 9.95
C TYR A 242 15.02 -8.55 8.59
N TRP A 243 15.06 -7.30 8.15
CA TRP A 243 15.59 -6.96 6.83
C TRP A 243 17.10 -7.23 6.68
N PRO A 244 17.97 -6.94 7.67
CA PRO A 244 19.37 -7.38 7.61
C PRO A 244 19.51 -8.86 7.36
N LYS A 245 18.74 -9.71 8.06
CA LYS A 245 18.79 -11.17 7.89
C LYS A 245 18.21 -11.63 6.53
N VAL A 246 17.13 -11.01 6.06
CA VAL A 246 16.59 -11.26 4.70
C VAL A 246 17.64 -10.94 3.64
N LYS A 247 18.36 -9.80 3.76
CA LYS A 247 19.43 -9.43 2.81
C LYS A 247 20.56 -10.49 2.77
N GLU A 248 20.97 -11.03 3.92
CA GLU A 248 21.94 -12.13 3.98
C GLU A 248 21.45 -13.36 3.22
N ILE A 249 20.19 -13.74 3.41
CA ILE A 249 19.58 -14.90 2.74
C ILE A 249 19.51 -14.66 1.23
N LEU A 250 19.03 -13.51 0.80
CA LEU A 250 18.93 -13.16 -0.63
C LEU A 250 20.30 -13.13 -1.31
N ALA A 251 21.36 -12.71 -0.61
CA ALA A 251 22.73 -12.73 -1.14
C ALA A 251 23.31 -14.16 -1.30
N LYS A 252 22.80 -15.13 -0.55
CA LYS A 252 23.24 -16.52 -0.58
C LYS A 252 22.65 -17.31 -1.74
N TYR A 253 21.42 -16.98 -2.15
CA TYR A 253 20.69 -17.69 -3.18
C TYR A 253 20.50 -16.85 -4.43
N GLU A 254 20.57 -17.46 -5.60
CA GLU A 254 20.33 -16.78 -6.87
C GLU A 254 18.83 -16.67 -7.14
N ILE A 255 18.15 -15.74 -6.43
CA ILE A 255 16.73 -15.42 -6.59
C ILE A 255 16.56 -13.91 -6.72
N LEU A 256 15.51 -13.46 -7.42
CA LEU A 256 15.21 -12.03 -7.54
C LEU A 256 14.49 -11.53 -6.28
N PHE A 257 14.75 -10.30 -5.91
CA PHE A 257 13.99 -9.60 -4.89
C PHE A 257 13.05 -8.56 -5.50
N VAL A 258 11.76 -8.68 -5.19
CA VAL A 258 10.71 -7.74 -5.60
C VAL A 258 10.22 -6.97 -4.38
N ALA A 259 10.45 -5.66 -4.36
CA ALA A 259 9.86 -4.78 -3.36
C ALA A 259 8.52 -4.26 -3.85
N ASP A 260 7.44 -4.54 -3.13
CA ASP A 260 6.16 -3.90 -3.39
C ASP A 260 6.10 -2.55 -2.66
N GLU A 261 6.37 -1.48 -3.39
CA GLU A 261 6.42 -0.10 -2.93
C GLU A 261 5.09 0.66 -3.14
N VAL A 262 4.03 -0.05 -3.48
CA VAL A 262 2.72 0.55 -3.78
C VAL A 262 2.19 1.40 -2.62
N ILE A 263 2.48 1.02 -1.37
CA ILE A 263 2.11 1.82 -0.18
C ILE A 263 3.29 2.65 0.32
N CYS A 264 4.48 2.07 0.43
CA CYS A 264 5.63 2.72 1.06
C CYS A 264 6.27 3.80 0.19
N GLY A 265 6.14 3.70 -1.13
CA GLY A 265 6.74 4.63 -2.08
C GLY A 265 6.19 6.07 -2.01
N PHE A 266 6.97 6.97 -2.56
CA PHE A 266 6.65 8.40 -2.71
C PHE A 266 6.45 9.15 -1.39
N GLY A 267 7.31 8.87 -0.39
CA GLY A 267 7.43 9.69 0.82
C GLY A 267 6.77 9.13 2.08
N ARG A 268 6.07 8.00 2.00
CA ARG A 268 5.28 7.47 3.12
C ARG A 268 6.11 7.12 4.35
N THR A 269 7.34 6.64 4.17
CA THR A 269 8.30 6.31 5.23
C THR A 269 9.15 7.51 5.68
N GLY A 270 9.05 8.66 5.00
CA GLY A 270 9.96 9.79 5.13
C GLY A 270 11.14 9.75 4.16
N GLU A 271 11.25 8.68 3.38
CA GLU A 271 12.16 8.54 2.23
C GLU A 271 11.34 8.40 0.94
N TRP A 272 11.97 8.54 -0.23
CA TRP A 272 11.27 8.35 -1.50
C TRP A 272 10.62 6.98 -1.61
N PHE A 273 11.33 5.95 -1.11
CA PHE A 273 10.85 4.57 -1.08
C PHE A 273 11.15 3.90 0.27
N GLY A 274 10.35 2.94 0.67
CA GLY A 274 10.64 2.11 1.84
C GLY A 274 11.94 1.32 1.68
N SER A 275 12.30 1.00 0.43
CA SER A 275 13.57 0.39 0.08
C SER A 275 14.77 1.28 0.45
N ASP A 276 14.67 2.61 0.33
CA ASP A 276 15.72 3.53 0.77
C ASP A 276 15.85 3.51 2.29
N TYR A 277 14.72 3.50 3.00
CA TYR A 277 14.72 3.48 4.47
C TYR A 277 15.42 2.26 5.06
N TYR A 278 15.17 1.06 4.49
CA TYR A 278 15.75 -0.19 4.95
C TYR A 278 17.04 -0.60 4.21
N ASP A 279 17.59 0.26 3.34
CA ASP A 279 18.71 -0.07 2.45
C ASP A 279 18.49 -1.39 1.71
N LEU A 280 17.32 -1.58 1.13
CA LEU A 280 17.00 -2.73 0.29
C LEU A 280 17.52 -2.50 -1.12
N LYS A 281 17.89 -3.58 -1.79
CA LYS A 281 18.39 -3.53 -3.17
C LYS A 281 17.53 -4.43 -4.07
N PRO A 282 16.26 -4.05 -4.32
CA PRO A 282 15.37 -4.87 -5.13
C PRO A 282 15.82 -4.94 -6.58
N ASP A 283 15.47 -6.03 -7.25
CA ASP A 283 15.64 -6.21 -8.69
C ASP A 283 14.45 -5.61 -9.46
N LEU A 284 13.25 -5.66 -8.85
CA LEU A 284 12.03 -5.03 -9.34
C LEU A 284 11.31 -4.31 -8.19
N MET A 285 10.63 -3.21 -8.51
CA MET A 285 9.80 -2.48 -7.55
C MET A 285 8.43 -2.19 -8.16
N THR A 286 7.36 -2.63 -7.51
CA THR A 286 6.00 -2.28 -7.94
C THR A 286 5.60 -0.94 -7.33
N ILE A 287 5.08 -0.04 -8.15
CA ILE A 287 4.65 1.31 -7.75
C ILE A 287 3.22 1.61 -8.22
N ALA A 288 2.50 2.43 -7.46
CA ALA A 288 1.18 2.98 -7.80
C ALA A 288 0.84 4.12 -6.81
N LYS A 289 -0.43 4.33 -6.51
CA LYS A 289 -0.96 5.21 -5.44
C LYS A 289 -0.30 6.60 -5.36
N GLY A 290 0.75 6.73 -4.55
CA GLY A 290 1.51 7.97 -4.37
C GLY A 290 2.12 8.50 -5.66
N LEU A 291 2.31 7.68 -6.68
CA LEU A 291 2.82 8.08 -8.00
C LEU A 291 2.02 9.23 -8.63
N THR A 292 0.70 9.21 -8.48
CA THR A 292 -0.22 10.25 -9.00
C THR A 292 -1.03 10.91 -7.90
N SER A 293 -0.70 10.67 -6.62
CA SER A 293 -1.51 11.07 -5.47
C SER A 293 -3.00 10.71 -5.57
N GLY A 294 -3.32 9.66 -6.32
CA GLY A 294 -4.70 9.19 -6.51
C GLY A 294 -5.56 10.04 -7.45
N TYR A 295 -5.01 11.10 -8.07
CA TYR A 295 -5.76 11.96 -9.00
C TYR A 295 -6.14 11.24 -10.29
N ILE A 296 -5.26 10.40 -10.81
CA ILE A 296 -5.50 9.53 -11.99
C ILE A 296 -4.95 8.14 -11.69
N PRO A 297 -5.66 7.05 -12.03
CA PRO A 297 -5.15 5.70 -11.86
C PRO A 297 -3.89 5.48 -12.69
N MET A 298 -2.81 5.02 -12.05
CA MET A 298 -1.56 4.61 -12.70
C MET A 298 -0.76 3.72 -11.76
N GLY A 299 0.03 2.82 -12.34
CA GLY A 299 1.02 2.01 -11.67
C GLY A 299 2.18 1.71 -12.60
N GLY A 300 3.11 0.92 -12.11
CA GLY A 300 4.25 0.46 -12.89
C GLY A 300 5.16 -0.48 -12.12
N VAL A 301 6.14 -0.98 -12.82
CA VAL A 301 7.25 -1.76 -12.28
C VAL A 301 8.55 -1.04 -12.64
N ILE A 302 9.31 -0.63 -11.63
CA ILE A 302 10.67 -0.15 -11.83
C ILE A 302 11.58 -1.37 -11.87
N VAL A 303 12.43 -1.44 -12.88
CA VAL A 303 13.29 -2.59 -13.17
C VAL A 303 14.75 -2.18 -13.04
N ARG A 304 15.52 -2.98 -12.32
CA ARG A 304 16.95 -2.80 -12.18
C ARG A 304 17.66 -2.97 -13.54
N ASP A 305 18.70 -2.19 -13.79
CA ASP A 305 19.47 -2.20 -15.03
C ASP A 305 19.91 -3.60 -15.45
N THR A 306 20.45 -4.39 -14.53
CA THR A 306 20.89 -5.76 -14.78
C THR A 306 19.77 -6.72 -15.22
N VAL A 307 18.55 -6.51 -14.74
CA VAL A 307 17.37 -7.27 -15.17
C VAL A 307 16.88 -6.77 -16.52
N ALA A 308 16.84 -5.43 -16.70
CA ALA A 308 16.41 -4.81 -17.94
C ALA A 308 17.30 -5.18 -19.13
N GLN A 309 18.61 -5.31 -18.94
CA GLN A 309 19.53 -5.78 -19.97
C GLN A 309 19.16 -7.18 -20.47
N VAL A 310 18.92 -8.13 -19.57
CA VAL A 310 18.53 -9.50 -19.95
C VAL A 310 17.21 -9.49 -20.73
N LEU A 311 16.24 -8.71 -20.29
CA LEU A 311 14.94 -8.61 -20.96
C LEU A 311 15.09 -7.97 -22.35
N SER A 312 15.95 -6.95 -22.50
CA SER A 312 16.17 -6.25 -23.78
C SER A 312 16.85 -7.12 -24.82
N GLU A 313 17.71 -8.05 -24.39
CA GLU A 313 18.40 -9.00 -25.27
C GLU A 313 17.52 -10.20 -25.64
N GLY A 314 16.41 -10.41 -24.91
CA GLY A 314 15.56 -11.60 -25.01
C GLY A 314 14.49 -11.59 -26.11
N GLY A 315 14.41 -10.52 -26.92
CA GLY A 315 13.37 -10.37 -27.93
C GLY A 315 12.05 -9.85 -27.34
N ASP A 316 10.93 -10.22 -27.96
CA ASP A 316 9.62 -9.67 -27.61
C ASP A 316 9.12 -10.17 -26.23
N PHE A 317 8.84 -9.24 -25.34
CA PHE A 317 8.06 -9.50 -24.13
C PHE A 317 6.57 -9.27 -24.42
N ASN A 318 5.86 -10.33 -24.81
CA ASN A 318 4.45 -10.29 -25.23
C ASN A 318 3.52 -10.03 -24.03
N HIS A 319 3.61 -8.84 -23.46
CA HIS A 319 2.84 -8.40 -22.30
C HIS A 319 2.65 -6.88 -22.30
N GLY A 320 1.48 -6.42 -21.88
CA GLY A 320 1.12 -5.02 -21.71
C GLY A 320 -0.38 -4.85 -21.58
N PHE A 321 -0.79 -3.68 -21.14
CA PHE A 321 -2.19 -3.29 -20.96
C PHE A 321 -2.50 -2.13 -21.90
N THR A 322 -3.72 -2.07 -22.42
CA THR A 322 -4.14 -1.01 -23.36
C THR A 322 -3.85 0.39 -22.81
N TYR A 323 -4.01 0.59 -21.51
CA TYR A 323 -3.80 1.89 -20.85
C TYR A 323 -2.44 2.03 -20.17
N SER A 324 -1.47 1.14 -20.42
CA SER A 324 -0.10 1.27 -19.95
C SER A 324 0.47 2.64 -20.34
N GLY A 325 0.91 3.42 -19.35
CA GLY A 325 1.51 4.73 -19.58
C GLY A 325 0.56 5.76 -20.20
N HIS A 326 -0.75 5.72 -19.91
CA HIS A 326 -1.73 6.67 -20.42
C HIS A 326 -1.23 8.12 -20.37
N PRO A 327 -1.28 8.91 -21.47
CA PRO A 327 -0.64 10.22 -21.56
C PRO A 327 -1.05 11.17 -20.45
N VAL A 328 -2.34 11.25 -20.14
CA VAL A 328 -2.88 12.13 -19.07
C VAL A 328 -2.40 11.67 -17.70
N ALA A 329 -2.41 10.36 -17.43
CA ALA A 329 -1.92 9.83 -16.16
C ALA A 329 -0.41 10.06 -16.00
N ALA A 330 0.36 9.93 -17.08
CA ALA A 330 1.79 10.22 -17.08
C ALA A 330 2.07 11.71 -16.83
N ALA A 331 1.34 12.63 -17.45
CA ALA A 331 1.47 14.06 -17.22
C ALA A 331 1.15 14.44 -15.77
N VAL A 332 0.08 13.86 -15.19
CA VAL A 332 -0.27 14.08 -13.78
C VAL A 332 0.79 13.48 -12.85
N GLY A 333 1.30 12.28 -13.14
CA GLY A 333 2.38 11.67 -12.37
C GLY A 333 3.66 12.51 -12.38
N LEU A 334 4.03 13.03 -13.55
CA LEU A 334 5.19 13.92 -13.70
C LEU A 334 5.05 15.20 -12.87
N GLU A 335 3.89 15.85 -12.94
CA GLU A 335 3.59 17.04 -12.14
C GLU A 335 3.56 16.73 -10.64
N ASN A 336 3.00 15.57 -10.25
CA ASN A 336 3.00 15.13 -8.85
C ASN A 336 4.43 14.93 -8.31
N LEU A 337 5.33 14.31 -9.09
CA LEU A 337 6.73 14.17 -8.69
C LEU A 337 7.43 15.53 -8.60
N ARG A 338 7.10 16.47 -9.51
CA ARG A 338 7.60 17.85 -9.44
C ARG A 338 7.18 18.53 -8.13
N ILE A 339 5.89 18.43 -7.76
CA ILE A 339 5.37 19.00 -6.50
C ILE A 339 6.08 18.37 -5.29
N LEU A 340 6.18 17.05 -5.23
CA LEU A 340 6.84 16.35 -4.13
C LEU A 340 8.29 16.83 -3.92
N ARG A 341 9.02 17.03 -5.02
CA ARG A 341 10.41 17.49 -5.01
C ARG A 341 10.54 18.99 -4.71
N ASP A 342 9.85 19.84 -5.47
CA ASP A 342 10.03 21.29 -5.45
C ASP A 342 9.53 21.89 -4.12
N GLU A 343 8.46 21.35 -3.55
CA GLU A 343 7.96 21.72 -2.22
C GLU A 343 8.65 20.97 -1.07
N LYS A 344 9.58 20.06 -1.39
CA LYS A 344 10.32 19.23 -0.42
C LYS A 344 9.39 18.46 0.50
N ILE A 345 8.29 17.89 -0.05
CA ILE A 345 7.25 17.24 0.76
C ILE A 345 7.80 16.00 1.47
N VAL A 346 8.65 15.21 0.79
CA VAL A 346 9.26 14.00 1.37
C VAL A 346 10.18 14.37 2.55
N GLU A 347 11.02 15.40 2.37
CA GLU A 347 11.93 15.89 3.41
C GLU A 347 11.17 16.49 4.60
N LYS A 348 10.12 17.27 4.36
CA LYS A 348 9.24 17.81 5.42
C LYS A 348 8.49 16.68 6.14
N ALA A 349 8.00 15.68 5.40
CA ALA A 349 7.39 14.50 6.02
C ALA A 349 8.38 13.83 6.98
N ARG A 350 9.63 13.62 6.56
CA ARG A 350 10.69 13.00 7.37
C ARG A 350 11.05 13.85 8.61
N SER A 351 11.28 15.15 8.43
CA SER A 351 11.84 16.02 9.48
C SER A 351 10.80 16.63 10.42
N GLU A 352 9.54 16.76 10.00
CA GLU A 352 8.51 17.50 10.71
C GLU A 352 7.27 16.63 11.01
N ALA A 353 6.50 16.25 9.99
CA ALA A 353 5.20 15.61 10.18
C ALA A 353 5.31 14.20 10.79
N ALA A 354 6.24 13.37 10.33
CA ALA A 354 6.38 12.00 10.82
C ALA A 354 6.84 11.92 12.27
N PRO A 355 7.90 12.62 12.72
CA PRO A 355 8.29 12.60 14.13
C PRO A 355 7.16 13.10 15.05
N TYR A 356 6.44 14.13 14.62
CA TYR A 356 5.31 14.66 15.38
C TYR A 356 4.15 13.66 15.46
N LEU A 357 3.74 13.07 14.34
CA LEU A 357 2.70 12.04 14.31
C LEU A 357 3.07 10.86 15.21
N GLN A 358 4.30 10.34 15.10
CA GLN A 358 4.74 9.20 15.89
C GLN A 358 4.78 9.52 17.39
N LYS A 359 5.17 10.74 17.76
CA LYS A 359 5.10 11.21 19.14
C LYS A 359 3.67 11.23 19.66
N ARG A 360 2.76 11.85 18.90
CA ARG A 360 1.35 12.01 19.31
C ARG A 360 0.60 10.67 19.35
N LEU A 361 0.87 9.75 18.41
CA LEU A 361 0.27 8.41 18.43
C LEU A 361 0.69 7.61 19.67
N ARG A 362 1.96 7.69 20.09
CA ARG A 362 2.44 7.00 21.31
C ARG A 362 1.71 7.42 22.58
N GLU A 363 1.14 8.63 22.63
CA GLU A 363 0.32 9.07 23.75
C GLU A 363 -0.96 8.26 23.92
N LEU A 364 -1.40 7.52 22.88
CA LEU A 364 -2.54 6.61 22.96
C LEU A 364 -2.21 5.28 23.65
N GLN A 365 -0.92 4.98 23.91
CA GLN A 365 -0.47 3.75 24.55
C GLN A 365 -1.00 3.61 25.99
N ASP A 366 -1.31 4.72 26.67
CA ASP A 366 -1.87 4.72 28.01
C ASP A 366 -3.32 4.24 28.07
N HIS A 367 -4.07 4.34 26.94
CA HIS A 367 -5.49 3.98 26.89
C HIS A 367 -5.70 2.49 27.19
N PRO A 368 -6.71 2.11 28.01
CA PRO A 368 -6.94 0.72 28.45
C PRO A 368 -7.04 -0.30 27.31
N LEU A 369 -7.69 0.07 26.20
CA LEU A 369 -7.84 -0.81 25.02
C LEU A 369 -6.56 -1.00 24.20
N VAL A 370 -5.52 -0.16 24.38
CA VAL A 370 -4.37 -0.11 23.47
C VAL A 370 -3.24 -1.00 23.99
N GLY A 371 -2.98 -2.11 23.32
CA GLY A 371 -1.87 -3.02 23.63
C GLY A 371 -0.54 -2.55 23.04
N GLU A 372 -0.57 -2.06 21.80
CA GLU A 372 0.60 -1.52 21.10
C GLU A 372 0.23 -0.34 20.23
N VAL A 373 1.12 0.64 20.19
CA VAL A 373 1.16 1.67 19.15
C VAL A 373 2.47 1.52 18.40
N ARG A 374 2.41 1.23 17.10
CA ARG A 374 3.58 1.16 16.24
C ARG A 374 3.43 2.08 15.04
N GLY A 375 4.54 2.50 14.47
CA GLY A 375 4.51 3.31 13.26
C GLY A 375 5.89 3.71 12.78
N LEU A 376 5.94 4.11 11.50
CA LEU A 376 7.11 4.62 10.83
C LEU A 376 6.70 5.65 9.79
N GLY A 377 7.41 6.76 9.71
CA GLY A 377 7.03 7.82 8.79
C GLY A 377 5.61 8.32 9.07
N LEU A 378 4.78 8.38 8.04
CA LEU A 378 3.36 8.70 8.14
C LEU A 378 2.47 7.45 7.99
N LEU A 379 2.92 6.36 8.62
CA LEU A 379 2.17 5.12 8.83
C LEU A 379 2.05 4.87 10.34
N GLY A 380 0.89 4.44 10.81
CA GLY A 380 0.68 4.08 12.19
C GLY A 380 -0.36 2.98 12.36
N ALA A 381 -0.24 2.24 13.46
CA ALA A 381 -1.21 1.23 13.88
C ALA A 381 -1.41 1.26 15.39
N ILE A 382 -2.63 1.00 15.82
CA ILE A 382 -3.06 0.91 17.21
C ILE A 382 -3.69 -0.46 17.38
N GLU A 383 -3.07 -1.34 18.15
CA GLU A 383 -3.57 -2.68 18.46
C GLU A 383 -4.58 -2.62 19.60
N LEU A 384 -5.79 -3.06 19.36
CA LEU A 384 -6.84 -3.12 20.37
C LEU A 384 -6.83 -4.49 21.06
N VAL A 385 -6.71 -4.50 22.38
CA VAL A 385 -6.57 -5.70 23.19
C VAL A 385 -7.52 -5.70 24.37
N LYS A 386 -7.84 -6.89 24.85
CA LYS A 386 -8.56 -7.11 26.12
C LYS A 386 -7.62 -6.98 27.31
N ASP A 387 -6.41 -7.50 27.16
CA ASP A 387 -5.40 -7.50 28.20
C ASP A 387 -4.04 -7.19 27.57
N LYS A 388 -3.35 -6.15 28.10
CA LYS A 388 -2.08 -5.67 27.55
C LYS A 388 -0.91 -6.61 27.85
N ALA A 389 -0.92 -7.28 29.00
CA ALA A 389 0.19 -8.13 29.43
C ALA A 389 0.23 -9.42 28.60
N THR A 390 -0.92 -10.00 28.34
CA THR A 390 -1.07 -11.24 27.55
C THR A 390 -1.26 -10.98 26.06
N ARG A 391 -1.45 -9.73 25.63
CA ARG A 391 -1.80 -9.31 24.27
C ARG A 391 -3.08 -9.97 23.74
N SER A 392 -3.94 -10.49 24.64
CA SER A 392 -5.17 -11.18 24.25
C SER A 392 -6.20 -10.22 23.68
N ARG A 393 -6.96 -10.68 22.70
CA ARG A 393 -8.01 -9.91 22.02
C ARG A 393 -9.40 -10.27 22.55
N TYR A 394 -10.40 -9.46 22.20
CA TYR A 394 -11.79 -9.76 22.45
C TYR A 394 -12.33 -10.74 21.40
N GLU A 395 -12.46 -12.02 21.75
CA GLU A 395 -12.94 -13.03 20.81
C GLU A 395 -14.36 -12.72 20.31
N GLY A 396 -14.54 -12.74 18.99
CA GLY A 396 -15.83 -12.61 18.31
C GLY A 396 -16.51 -11.23 18.39
N LYS A 397 -15.96 -10.26 19.12
CA LYS A 397 -16.59 -8.94 19.27
C LYS A 397 -16.32 -7.97 18.10
N GLY A 398 -15.22 -8.14 17.35
CA GLY A 398 -14.85 -7.25 16.24
C GLY A 398 -14.63 -5.80 16.71
N VAL A 399 -13.84 -5.63 17.76
CA VAL A 399 -13.63 -4.33 18.44
C VAL A 399 -13.09 -3.27 17.49
N GLY A 400 -12.20 -3.65 16.55
CA GLY A 400 -11.71 -2.76 15.52
C GLY A 400 -12.82 -2.20 14.63
N MET A 401 -13.81 -3.02 14.26
CA MET A 401 -14.94 -2.55 13.46
C MET A 401 -15.88 -1.64 14.25
N ILE A 402 -16.04 -1.85 15.55
CA ILE A 402 -16.78 -0.96 16.45
C ILE A 402 -16.06 0.40 16.51
N CYS A 403 -14.75 0.39 16.77
CA CYS A 403 -13.94 1.60 16.81
C CYS A 403 -13.97 2.36 15.46
N ARG A 404 -13.83 1.66 14.34
CA ARG A 404 -13.96 2.25 13.01
C ARG A 404 -15.31 2.93 12.81
N THR A 405 -16.39 2.35 13.29
CA THR A 405 -17.73 2.94 13.20
C THR A 405 -17.78 4.25 13.97
N PHE A 406 -17.28 4.30 15.20
CA PHE A 406 -17.19 5.54 15.97
C PHE A 406 -16.29 6.59 15.29
N CYS A 407 -15.15 6.19 14.72
CA CYS A 407 -14.31 7.11 13.95
C CYS A 407 -15.12 7.73 12.80
N PHE A 408 -15.82 6.91 12.04
CA PHE A 408 -16.64 7.33 10.92
C PHE A 408 -17.72 8.34 11.33
N GLU A 409 -18.37 8.11 12.49
CA GLU A 409 -19.42 8.99 13.03
C GLU A 409 -18.88 10.27 13.65
N ASN A 410 -17.62 10.26 14.10
CA ASN A 410 -16.98 11.43 14.72
C ASN A 410 -16.04 12.19 13.76
N GLY A 411 -16.20 12.00 12.45
CA GLY A 411 -15.50 12.79 11.43
C GLY A 411 -14.02 12.48 11.32
N LEU A 412 -13.64 11.19 11.45
CA LEU A 412 -12.29 10.67 11.23
C LEU A 412 -12.36 9.41 10.37
N ILE A 413 -11.52 9.33 9.33
CA ILE A 413 -11.31 8.08 8.59
C ILE A 413 -10.10 7.35 9.18
N MET A 414 -10.34 6.17 9.72
CA MET A 414 -9.35 5.16 10.06
C MET A 414 -9.83 3.81 9.52
N ARG A 415 -8.92 2.89 9.26
CA ARG A 415 -9.26 1.54 8.81
C ARG A 415 -9.00 0.52 9.91
N ALA A 416 -9.94 -0.42 10.09
CA ALA A 416 -9.74 -1.60 10.91
C ALA A 416 -9.21 -2.77 10.06
N VAL A 417 -8.18 -3.45 10.56
CA VAL A 417 -7.69 -4.75 10.07
C VAL A 417 -7.74 -5.71 11.25
N GLY A 418 -8.81 -6.53 11.30
CA GLY A 418 -9.17 -7.18 12.55
C GLY A 418 -9.37 -6.14 13.66
N ASP A 419 -8.70 -6.32 14.78
CA ASP A 419 -8.69 -5.38 15.90
C ASP A 419 -7.48 -4.41 15.90
N THR A 420 -6.88 -4.19 14.76
CA THR A 420 -5.83 -3.18 14.54
C THR A 420 -6.41 -1.98 13.82
N MET A 421 -6.34 -0.79 14.43
CA MET A 421 -6.70 0.48 13.79
C MET A 421 -5.50 1.08 13.09
N ILE A 422 -5.58 1.33 11.78
CA ILE A 422 -4.45 1.84 10.98
C ILE A 422 -4.68 3.26 10.48
N ILE A 423 -3.59 4.00 10.37
CA ILE A 423 -3.53 5.42 10.03
C ILE A 423 -2.44 5.65 8.98
N ALA A 424 -2.75 6.45 7.98
CA ALA A 424 -1.81 6.88 6.95
C ALA A 424 -2.30 8.19 6.30
N PRO A 425 -2.23 9.34 6.98
CA PRO A 425 -2.74 10.60 6.47
C PRO A 425 -1.95 11.09 5.25
N PRO A 426 -2.45 12.08 4.49
CA PRO A 426 -1.66 12.77 3.46
C PRO A 426 -0.33 13.30 4.01
N LEU A 427 0.73 13.31 3.19
CA LEU A 427 2.07 13.72 3.65
C LEU A 427 2.13 15.20 4.05
N VAL A 428 1.20 16.00 3.55
CA VAL A 428 1.08 17.44 3.80
C VAL A 428 0.30 17.79 5.07
N ILE A 429 -0.05 16.80 5.87
CA ILE A 429 -0.78 17.01 7.15
C ILE A 429 0.01 17.92 8.08
N SER A 430 -0.64 18.94 8.63
CA SER A 430 -0.04 19.86 9.60
C SER A 430 -0.06 19.31 11.03
N HIS A 431 0.74 19.90 11.93
CA HIS A 431 0.73 19.53 13.34
C HIS A 431 -0.66 19.70 13.98
N ALA A 432 -1.40 20.77 13.66
CA ALA A 432 -2.75 20.98 14.17
C ALA A 432 -3.73 19.90 13.70
N GLU A 433 -3.59 19.43 12.45
CA GLU A 433 -4.41 18.34 11.92
C GLU A 433 -4.00 16.99 12.50
N ILE A 434 -2.72 16.79 12.84
CA ILE A 434 -2.26 15.62 13.59
C ILE A 434 -2.85 15.62 15.02
N ASP A 435 -2.90 16.77 15.67
CA ASP A 435 -3.55 16.91 16.99
C ASP A 435 -5.04 16.55 16.89
N GLU A 436 -5.76 17.11 15.91
CA GLU A 436 -7.16 16.76 15.66
C GLU A 436 -7.36 15.26 15.42
N LEU A 437 -6.48 14.64 14.63
CA LEU A 437 -6.51 13.20 14.34
C LEU A 437 -6.40 12.38 15.63
N VAL A 438 -5.40 12.67 16.46
CA VAL A 438 -5.13 11.90 17.69
C VAL A 438 -6.19 12.13 18.75
N GLU A 439 -6.71 13.35 18.91
CA GLU A 439 -7.81 13.66 19.81
C GLU A 439 -9.09 12.92 19.41
N LYS A 440 -9.43 12.92 18.13
CA LYS A 440 -10.59 12.16 17.62
C LYS A 440 -10.38 10.64 17.79
N ALA A 441 -9.19 10.13 17.53
CA ALA A 441 -8.86 8.73 17.74
C ALA A 441 -9.04 8.33 19.22
N ARG A 442 -8.52 9.14 20.18
CA ARG A 442 -8.70 8.91 21.62
C ARG A 442 -10.19 8.88 22.00
N LYS A 443 -10.95 9.88 21.58
CA LYS A 443 -12.41 9.91 21.81
C LYS A 443 -13.10 8.64 21.28
N CYS A 444 -12.71 8.17 20.11
CA CYS A 444 -13.32 6.94 19.53
C CYS A 444 -12.89 5.68 20.26
N LEU A 445 -11.69 5.65 20.83
CA LEU A 445 -11.26 4.57 21.73
C LEU A 445 -12.07 4.57 23.03
N ASP A 446 -12.34 5.74 23.64
CA ASP A 446 -13.18 5.87 24.82
C ASP A 446 -14.60 5.34 24.54
N LEU A 447 -15.24 5.80 23.46
CA LEU A 447 -16.57 5.32 23.02
C LEU A 447 -16.58 3.81 22.73
N THR A 448 -15.48 3.28 22.18
CA THR A 448 -15.35 1.84 21.92
C THR A 448 -15.27 1.06 23.23
N LEU A 449 -14.49 1.55 24.19
CA LEU A 449 -14.39 0.91 25.52
C LEU A 449 -15.76 0.87 26.21
N GLU A 450 -16.49 1.98 26.22
CA GLU A 450 -17.84 2.05 26.78
C GLU A 450 -18.81 1.07 26.10
N ALA A 451 -18.71 0.91 24.78
CA ALA A 451 -19.62 0.05 24.01
C ALA A 451 -19.36 -1.46 24.18
N ILE A 452 -18.18 -1.86 24.65
CA ILE A 452 -17.80 -3.28 24.79
C ILE A 452 -17.85 -3.79 26.24
N LEU A 453 -17.92 -2.87 27.23
CA LEU A 453 -18.15 -3.17 28.64
C LEU A 453 -19.61 -3.49 28.91
#